data_e66ccd21f5a5ea2553b61e658bfbc8b9
#
_entry.id   e66ccd21f5a5ea2553b61e658bfbc8b9
#
_cell.length_a   1.000
_cell.length_b   1.000
_cell.length_c   1.000
_cell.angle_alpha   90.00
_cell.angle_beta   90.00
_cell.angle_gamma   90.00
#
_symmetry.space_group_name_H-M   'P 1'
#
loop_
_entity.id
_entity.type
_entity.pdbx_description
1 polymer ?
#
loop_
_entity_poly.entity_id
_entity_poly.type
_entity_poly.pdbx_seq_one_letter_code
_entity_poly.pdbx_strand_id
1 'polypeptide(L)'
;MTNKIYTDLGIKPIINAIGSVTLLGGSTQPKEVVEAMKSAQDMYVPMDELEEKAGSYIANLFGAEACYITSGAGSALTLTTAAFMAGDNDDLIVQLPDTTGIKNEILIQSKQRYHYERCLTYAGAKLVEFGSQEKITKDDLEKSIGDKTVAVHYVANETFNDPLSLSLEDTIEVAKKYDIPVMVDAAGQIYPLANLSKYSNMGADSVSYAAKYFG
;
A
#
# COMPACT_ATOMS: atom_id res chain seq x y z
N MET A 1 13.00 -3.06 -32.40
CA MET A 1 14.40 -3.15 -31.97
C MET A 1 14.54 -4.37 -31.05
N THR A 2 15.44 -5.30 -31.38
CA THR A 2 15.74 -6.45 -30.54
C THR A 2 16.78 -6.02 -29.50
N ASN A 3 16.42 -6.08 -28.22
CA ASN A 3 17.38 -5.82 -27.15
C ASN A 3 18.22 -7.10 -26.96
N LYS A 4 19.53 -6.98 -27.18
CA LYS A 4 20.47 -8.12 -27.14
C LYS A 4 20.44 -8.86 -25.78
N ILE A 5 20.24 -8.14 -24.68
CA ILE A 5 20.18 -8.73 -23.34
C ILE A 5 19.06 -9.78 -23.25
N TYR A 6 17.89 -9.47 -23.76
CA TYR A 6 16.76 -10.39 -23.72
C TYR A 6 16.89 -11.53 -24.75
N THR A 7 17.42 -11.25 -25.93
CA THR A 7 17.62 -12.30 -26.93
C THR A 7 18.68 -13.30 -26.54
N ASP A 8 19.75 -12.88 -25.87
CA ASP A 8 20.79 -13.77 -25.35
C ASP A 8 20.25 -14.71 -24.24
N LEU A 9 19.20 -14.29 -23.53
CA LEU A 9 18.45 -15.10 -22.56
C LEU A 9 17.33 -15.95 -23.19
N GLY A 10 17.12 -15.85 -24.51
CA GLY A 10 16.04 -16.55 -25.22
C GLY A 10 14.65 -15.95 -24.98
N ILE A 11 14.56 -14.73 -24.40
CA ILE A 11 13.30 -14.04 -24.12
C ILE A 11 12.85 -13.27 -25.36
N LYS A 12 11.61 -13.48 -25.76
CA LYS A 12 10.99 -12.73 -26.87
C LYS A 12 10.31 -11.47 -26.32
N PRO A 13 10.70 -10.28 -26.75
CA PRO A 13 9.99 -9.05 -26.42
C PRO A 13 8.53 -9.11 -26.90
N ILE A 14 7.66 -8.51 -26.13
CA ILE A 14 6.23 -8.40 -26.45
C ILE A 14 5.84 -6.94 -26.65
N ILE A 15 4.78 -6.71 -27.40
CA ILE A 15 4.13 -5.40 -27.50
C ILE A 15 3.11 -5.32 -26.37
N ASN A 16 3.36 -4.43 -25.41
CA ASN A 16 2.45 -4.22 -24.29
C ASN A 16 1.28 -3.33 -24.72
N ALA A 17 0.07 -3.89 -24.70
CA ALA A 17 -1.18 -3.17 -24.95
C ALA A 17 -2.13 -3.18 -23.74
N ILE A 18 -1.66 -3.69 -22.58
CA ILE A 18 -2.45 -3.75 -21.33
C ILE A 18 -2.25 -2.47 -20.49
N GLY A 19 -1.09 -1.82 -20.62
CA GLY A 19 -0.67 -0.73 -19.74
C GLY A 19 0.26 -1.21 -18.63
N SER A 20 0.27 -0.51 -17.51
CA SER A 20 1.15 -0.82 -16.38
C SER A 20 0.66 -2.06 -15.64
N VAL A 21 1.42 -3.14 -15.70
CA VAL A 21 1.07 -4.41 -15.05
C VAL A 21 2.30 -5.12 -14.49
N THR A 22 2.18 -5.71 -13.31
CA THR A 22 3.28 -6.37 -12.59
C THR A 22 3.93 -7.50 -13.41
N LEU A 23 3.15 -8.26 -14.17
CA LEU A 23 3.67 -9.36 -15.01
C LEU A 23 4.66 -8.89 -16.08
N LEU A 24 4.60 -7.62 -16.47
CA LEU A 24 5.48 -6.99 -17.45
C LEU A 24 6.48 -6.02 -16.82
N GLY A 25 6.64 -6.07 -15.48
CA GLY A 25 7.58 -5.23 -14.75
C GLY A 25 7.02 -3.86 -14.31
N GLY A 26 5.75 -3.59 -14.58
CA GLY A 26 5.10 -2.31 -14.29
C GLY A 26 5.06 -1.43 -15.53
N SER A 27 5.78 -0.32 -15.52
CA SER A 27 5.93 0.60 -16.64
C SER A 27 7.40 0.75 -17.06
N THR A 28 7.63 1.33 -18.22
CA THR A 28 8.99 1.72 -18.66
C THR A 28 9.38 3.02 -17.97
N GLN A 29 10.55 3.03 -17.32
CA GLN A 29 11.03 4.22 -16.61
C GLN A 29 11.31 5.36 -17.59
N PRO A 30 10.89 6.61 -17.29
CA PRO A 30 11.27 7.79 -18.03
C PRO A 30 12.79 7.96 -18.07
N LYS A 31 13.28 8.61 -19.15
CA LYS A 31 14.72 8.81 -19.35
C LYS A 31 15.36 9.59 -18.20
N GLU A 32 14.65 10.58 -17.69
CA GLU A 32 15.07 11.41 -16.55
C GLU A 32 15.29 10.59 -15.28
N VAL A 33 14.42 9.60 -15.02
CA VAL A 33 14.57 8.68 -13.89
C VAL A 33 15.81 7.80 -14.05
N VAL A 34 16.04 7.26 -15.25
CA VAL A 34 17.22 6.44 -15.55
C VAL A 34 18.52 7.25 -15.40
N GLU A 35 18.52 8.51 -15.85
CA GLU A 35 19.66 9.40 -15.70
C GLU A 35 19.93 9.77 -14.25
N ALA A 36 18.89 10.04 -13.45
CA ALA A 36 19.03 10.28 -12.02
C ALA A 36 19.61 9.07 -11.27
N MET A 37 19.12 7.86 -11.58
CA MET A 37 19.68 6.62 -11.01
C MET A 37 21.17 6.46 -11.34
N LYS A 38 21.58 6.71 -12.59
CA LYS A 38 22.98 6.65 -12.98
C LYS A 38 23.83 7.68 -12.23
N SER A 39 23.32 8.89 -12.02
CA SER A 39 24.06 9.94 -11.30
C SER A 39 24.26 9.61 -9.82
N ALA A 40 23.33 8.87 -9.22
CA ALA A 40 23.37 8.53 -7.79
C ALA A 40 24.25 7.31 -7.50
N GLN A 41 24.47 6.41 -8.47
CA GLN A 41 25.08 5.10 -8.23
C GLN A 41 26.53 5.14 -7.72
N ASP A 42 27.28 6.21 -8.01
CA ASP A 42 28.70 6.33 -7.66
C ASP A 42 28.92 7.09 -6.33
N MET A 43 27.86 7.37 -5.59
CA MET A 43 27.93 8.12 -4.34
C MET A 43 27.43 7.32 -3.15
N TYR A 44 28.11 7.47 -2.01
CA TYR A 44 27.63 7.02 -0.70
C TYR A 44 27.04 8.19 0.07
N VAL A 45 25.84 8.02 0.60
CA VAL A 45 25.15 9.00 1.42
C VAL A 45 24.56 8.32 2.66
N PRO A 46 24.36 9.03 3.79
CA PRO A 46 23.61 8.51 4.91
C PRO A 46 22.19 8.14 4.47
N MET A 47 21.80 6.87 4.63
CA MET A 47 20.52 6.38 4.10
C MET A 47 19.32 6.90 4.89
N ASP A 48 19.47 7.08 6.20
CA ASP A 48 18.46 7.69 7.07
C ASP A 48 18.16 9.14 6.67
N GLU A 49 19.19 9.94 6.40
CA GLU A 49 19.03 11.31 5.92
C GLU A 49 18.39 11.36 4.53
N LEU A 50 18.78 10.45 3.63
CA LEU A 50 18.18 10.34 2.29
C LEU A 50 16.69 9.99 2.39
N GLU A 51 16.33 9.01 3.21
CA GLU A 51 14.93 8.60 3.42
C GLU A 51 14.09 9.76 3.97
N GLU A 52 14.59 10.47 4.99
CA GLU A 52 13.91 11.63 5.57
C GLU A 52 13.66 12.74 4.54
N LYS A 53 14.70 13.12 3.77
CA LYS A 53 14.62 14.21 2.79
C LYS A 53 13.73 13.84 1.60
N ALA A 54 13.91 12.65 1.05
CA ALA A 54 13.10 12.17 -0.07
C ALA A 54 11.64 11.95 0.35
N GLY A 55 11.41 11.36 1.53
CA GLY A 55 10.09 11.19 2.10
C GLY A 55 9.37 12.52 2.30
N SER A 56 10.03 13.51 2.90
CA SER A 56 9.47 14.86 3.07
C SER A 56 9.14 15.52 1.73
N TYR A 57 10.00 15.36 0.72
CA TYR A 57 9.76 15.90 -0.62
C TYR A 57 8.50 15.30 -1.25
N ILE A 58 8.35 13.96 -1.20
CA ILE A 58 7.19 13.26 -1.74
C ILE A 58 5.92 13.60 -0.96
N ALA A 59 5.99 13.66 0.36
CA ALA A 59 4.87 14.04 1.22
C ALA A 59 4.31 15.42 0.82
N ASN A 60 5.20 16.41 0.61
CA ASN A 60 4.80 17.74 0.15
C ASN A 60 4.12 17.72 -1.22
N LEU A 61 4.62 16.88 -2.17
CA LEU A 61 4.01 16.74 -3.50
C LEU A 61 2.60 16.14 -3.44
N PHE A 62 2.37 15.21 -2.51
CA PHE A 62 1.09 14.48 -2.40
C PHE A 62 0.13 15.14 -1.41
N GLY A 63 0.58 16.18 -0.68
CA GLY A 63 -0.20 16.81 0.36
C GLY A 63 -0.43 15.89 1.57
N ALA A 64 0.50 14.99 1.82
CA ALA A 64 0.50 14.07 2.96
C ALA A 64 1.35 14.63 4.12
N GLU A 65 1.11 14.16 5.34
CA GLU A 65 1.88 14.53 6.52
C GLU A 65 3.32 13.99 6.46
N ALA A 66 3.47 12.73 6.03
CA ALA A 66 4.76 12.07 5.87
C ALA A 66 4.72 11.06 4.72
N CYS A 67 5.89 10.66 4.24
CA CYS A 67 6.04 9.56 3.30
C CYS A 67 7.29 8.76 3.64
N TYR A 68 7.17 7.44 3.57
CA TYR A 68 8.28 6.50 3.73
C TYR A 68 8.46 5.71 2.43
N ILE A 69 9.70 5.67 1.93
CA ILE A 69 10.03 4.99 0.68
C ILE A 69 10.43 3.55 0.97
N THR A 70 9.80 2.60 0.27
CA THR A 70 10.05 1.18 0.46
C THR A 70 10.45 0.49 -0.83
N SER A 71 10.84 -0.77 -0.76
CA SER A 71 11.18 -1.57 -1.96
C SER A 71 9.96 -1.92 -2.84
N GLY A 72 8.76 -1.47 -2.47
CA GLY A 72 7.53 -1.63 -3.24
C GLY A 72 6.29 -1.67 -2.36
N ALA A 73 5.09 -1.61 -2.96
CA ALA A 73 3.83 -1.56 -2.24
C ALA A 73 3.62 -2.74 -1.28
N GLY A 74 4.09 -3.95 -1.61
CA GLY A 74 4.01 -5.09 -0.70
C GLY A 74 4.80 -4.85 0.60
N SER A 75 6.02 -4.30 0.49
CA SER A 75 6.82 -3.91 1.67
C SER A 75 6.15 -2.76 2.43
N ALA A 76 5.57 -1.78 1.72
CA ALA A 76 4.82 -0.70 2.35
C ALA A 76 3.66 -1.24 3.20
N LEU A 77 2.85 -2.15 2.66
CA LEU A 77 1.75 -2.79 3.39
C LEU A 77 2.24 -3.54 4.63
N THR A 78 3.35 -4.30 4.52
CA THR A 78 3.94 -5.01 5.66
C THR A 78 4.42 -4.05 6.75
N LEU A 79 5.16 -3.00 6.37
CA LEU A 79 5.69 -2.01 7.32
C LEU A 79 4.58 -1.18 7.97
N THR A 80 3.56 -0.77 7.21
CA THR A 80 2.39 -0.08 7.77
C THR A 80 1.66 -0.95 8.79
N THR A 81 1.49 -2.24 8.49
CA THR A 81 0.89 -3.19 9.43
C THR A 81 1.72 -3.33 10.70
N ALA A 82 3.03 -3.44 10.58
CA ALA A 82 3.94 -3.49 11.72
C ALA A 82 3.86 -2.21 12.56
N ALA A 83 3.85 -1.04 11.91
CA ALA A 83 3.75 0.25 12.58
C ALA A 83 2.44 0.41 13.37
N PHE A 84 1.31 -0.01 12.80
CA PHE A 84 0.03 0.02 13.52
C PHE A 84 -0.02 -0.94 14.71
N MET A 85 0.71 -2.08 14.66
CA MET A 85 0.79 -3.03 15.76
C MET A 85 1.74 -2.60 16.87
N ALA A 86 2.92 -2.08 16.51
CA ALA A 86 4.00 -1.80 17.45
C ALA A 86 4.09 -0.32 17.86
N GLY A 87 3.59 0.61 17.04
CA GLY A 87 3.80 2.04 17.23
C GLY A 87 5.29 2.39 17.24
N ASP A 88 5.71 3.22 18.18
CA ASP A 88 7.09 3.64 18.45
C ASP A 88 7.75 2.86 19.60
N ASN A 89 7.20 1.69 19.97
CA ASN A 89 7.71 0.87 21.06
C ASN A 89 8.76 -0.11 20.55
N ASP A 90 10.04 0.14 20.89
CA ASP A 90 11.19 -0.66 20.45
C ASP A 90 11.08 -2.16 20.82
N ASP A 91 10.55 -2.48 22.00
CA ASP A 91 10.38 -3.88 22.44
C ASP A 91 9.37 -4.61 21.55
N LEU A 92 8.27 -3.95 21.18
CA LEU A 92 7.26 -4.51 20.28
C LEU A 92 7.80 -4.60 18.85
N ILE A 93 8.59 -3.64 18.38
CA ILE A 93 9.23 -3.67 17.06
C ILE A 93 10.15 -4.89 16.96
N VAL A 94 10.97 -5.13 17.99
CA VAL A 94 11.88 -6.28 18.04
C VAL A 94 11.14 -7.61 18.16
N GLN A 95 9.98 -7.63 18.85
CA GLN A 95 9.18 -8.83 19.04
C GLN A 95 8.53 -9.31 17.73
N LEU A 96 8.11 -8.40 16.84
CA LEU A 96 7.48 -8.78 15.58
C LEU A 96 8.38 -9.71 14.75
N PRO A 97 7.83 -10.72 14.07
CA PRO A 97 6.39 -10.98 13.82
C PRO A 97 5.67 -11.80 14.90
N ASP A 98 6.28 -12.05 16.07
CA ASP A 98 5.57 -12.65 17.19
C ASP A 98 4.60 -11.62 17.79
N THR A 99 3.30 -11.85 17.63
CA THR A 99 2.23 -10.97 18.11
C THR A 99 1.62 -11.43 19.43
N THR A 100 2.35 -12.22 20.23
CA THR A 100 1.88 -12.63 21.56
C THR A 100 1.72 -11.42 22.47
N GLY A 101 0.50 -11.19 22.94
CA GLY A 101 0.17 -10.01 23.76
C GLY A 101 -0.04 -8.70 23.01
N ILE A 102 0.09 -8.68 21.69
CA ILE A 102 -0.10 -7.51 20.83
C ILE A 102 -1.46 -7.59 20.14
N LYS A 103 -2.15 -6.46 19.97
CA LYS A 103 -3.29 -6.36 19.06
C LYS A 103 -2.81 -6.62 17.63
N ASN A 104 -3.48 -7.51 16.89
CA ASN A 104 -2.95 -7.96 15.60
C ASN A 104 -4.01 -8.28 14.54
N GLU A 105 -5.24 -7.85 14.72
CA GLU A 105 -6.31 -8.14 13.77
C GLU A 105 -6.48 -6.97 12.78
N ILE A 106 -6.36 -7.27 11.49
CA ILE A 106 -6.66 -6.34 10.39
C ILE A 106 -7.98 -6.75 9.77
N LEU A 107 -8.95 -5.84 9.80
CA LEU A 107 -10.26 -6.07 9.18
C LEU A 107 -10.18 -5.87 7.67
N ILE A 108 -10.74 -6.79 6.89
CA ILE A 108 -10.81 -6.71 5.43
C ILE A 108 -12.21 -7.12 4.95
N GLN A 109 -12.75 -6.38 3.99
CA GLN A 109 -14.04 -6.71 3.39
C GLN A 109 -13.99 -8.04 2.63
N SER A 110 -15.01 -8.87 2.78
CA SER A 110 -15.13 -10.15 2.06
C SER A 110 -15.05 -9.99 0.53
N LYS A 111 -15.48 -8.85 -0.01
CA LYS A 111 -15.46 -8.50 -1.43
C LYS A 111 -14.15 -7.86 -1.91
N GLN A 112 -13.24 -7.55 -1.00
CA GLN A 112 -11.93 -6.95 -1.29
C GLN A 112 -10.76 -7.93 -1.04
N ARG A 113 -11.04 -9.24 -0.91
CA ARG A 113 -10.00 -10.26 -0.78
C ARG A 113 -9.21 -10.36 -2.09
N TYR A 114 -7.87 -10.36 -1.99
CA TYR A 114 -7.00 -10.33 -3.16
C TYR A 114 -5.63 -10.95 -2.90
N HIS A 115 -4.87 -11.15 -3.98
CA HIS A 115 -3.62 -11.91 -3.93
C HIS A 115 -2.54 -11.30 -3.00
N TYR A 116 -2.47 -9.97 -2.88
CA TYR A 116 -1.42 -9.28 -2.11
C TYR A 116 -1.78 -9.04 -0.64
N GLU A 117 -2.98 -9.39 -0.18
CA GLU A 117 -3.37 -9.28 1.23
C GLU A 117 -2.42 -10.02 2.18
N ARG A 118 -1.69 -11.04 1.67
CA ARG A 118 -0.65 -11.74 2.43
C ARG A 118 0.45 -10.84 2.96
N CYS A 119 0.71 -9.70 2.32
CA CYS A 119 1.70 -8.74 2.78
C CYS A 119 1.38 -8.20 4.17
N LEU A 120 0.09 -8.14 4.53
CA LEU A 120 -0.36 -7.73 5.86
C LEU A 120 0.02 -8.77 6.93
N THR A 121 0.05 -10.04 6.57
CA THR A 121 0.32 -11.13 7.52
C THR A 121 1.81 -11.38 7.76
N TYR A 122 2.71 -10.84 6.93
CA TYR A 122 4.16 -11.03 7.10
C TYR A 122 4.69 -10.37 8.37
N ALA A 123 4.05 -9.30 8.84
CA ALA A 123 4.37 -8.68 10.11
C ALA A 123 3.75 -9.41 11.34
N GLY A 124 3.01 -10.50 11.13
CA GLY A 124 2.36 -11.28 12.18
C GLY A 124 0.87 -10.96 12.37
N ALA A 125 0.30 -10.06 11.58
CA ALA A 125 -1.13 -9.76 11.67
C ALA A 125 -2.02 -10.91 11.21
N LYS A 126 -3.24 -10.93 11.71
CA LYS A 126 -4.31 -11.83 11.30
C LYS A 126 -5.37 -11.06 10.54
N LEU A 127 -5.74 -11.56 9.37
CA LEU A 127 -6.85 -11.00 8.61
C LEU A 127 -8.17 -11.50 9.19
N VAL A 128 -9.06 -10.57 9.50
CA VAL A 128 -10.43 -10.83 9.94
C VAL A 128 -11.37 -10.29 8.86
N GLU A 129 -12.06 -11.22 8.21
CA GLU A 129 -13.00 -10.89 7.15
C GLU A 129 -14.31 -10.39 7.74
N PHE A 130 -14.88 -9.32 7.16
CA PHE A 130 -16.20 -8.80 7.53
C PHE A 130 -17.13 -8.64 6.33
N GLY A 131 -18.43 -8.64 6.62
CA GLY A 131 -19.49 -8.57 5.63
C GLY A 131 -19.72 -9.89 4.89
N SER A 132 -20.55 -9.83 3.86
CA SER A 132 -20.93 -10.96 3.03
C SER A 132 -20.68 -10.71 1.55
N GLN A 133 -20.86 -11.75 0.72
CA GLN A 133 -20.77 -11.59 -0.74
C GLN A 133 -21.99 -10.88 -1.35
N GLU A 134 -23.08 -10.69 -0.58
CA GLU A 134 -24.28 -10.01 -1.08
C GLU A 134 -24.16 -8.49 -1.00
N LYS A 135 -23.98 -7.95 0.19
CA LYS A 135 -23.77 -6.51 0.42
C LYS A 135 -23.06 -6.32 1.75
N ILE A 136 -22.13 -5.38 1.77
CA ILE A 136 -21.37 -5.01 2.98
C ILE A 136 -21.87 -3.66 3.48
N THR A 137 -22.15 -3.56 4.76
CA THR A 137 -22.73 -2.39 5.42
C THR A 137 -21.80 -1.85 6.52
N LYS A 138 -22.07 -0.61 6.98
CA LYS A 138 -21.39 -0.02 8.15
C LYS A 138 -21.55 -0.92 9.39
N ASP A 139 -22.70 -1.50 9.57
CA ASP A 139 -23.06 -2.39 10.67
C ASP A 139 -22.19 -3.66 10.69
N ASP A 140 -21.86 -4.20 9.50
CA ASP A 140 -20.96 -5.35 9.40
C ASP A 140 -19.54 -4.99 9.85
N LEU A 141 -19.04 -3.81 9.49
CA LEU A 141 -17.76 -3.33 9.97
C LEU A 141 -17.79 -3.07 11.49
N GLU A 142 -18.79 -2.33 11.99
CA GLU A 142 -18.93 -2.04 13.43
C GLU A 142 -18.94 -3.30 14.27
N LYS A 143 -19.68 -4.34 13.87
CA LYS A 143 -19.75 -5.63 14.58
C LYS A 143 -18.45 -6.42 14.56
N SER A 144 -17.57 -6.16 13.60
CA SER A 144 -16.29 -6.87 13.45
C SER A 144 -15.15 -6.21 14.21
N ILE A 145 -15.35 -4.98 14.68
CA ILE A 145 -14.36 -4.28 15.52
C ILE A 145 -14.35 -4.88 16.91
N GLY A 146 -13.18 -5.29 17.37
CA GLY A 146 -12.97 -5.88 18.70
C GLY A 146 -11.68 -5.43 19.37
N ASP A 147 -11.41 -5.94 20.56
CA ASP A 147 -10.26 -5.54 21.39
C ASP A 147 -8.89 -5.81 20.72
N LYS A 148 -8.84 -6.70 19.74
CA LYS A 148 -7.64 -7.04 18.98
C LYS A 148 -7.52 -6.32 17.65
N THR A 149 -8.52 -5.54 17.28
CA THR A 149 -8.49 -4.80 16.01
C THR A 149 -7.43 -3.71 16.05
N VAL A 150 -6.58 -3.69 15.01
CA VAL A 150 -5.46 -2.76 14.83
C VAL A 150 -5.77 -1.74 13.76
N ALA A 151 -6.33 -2.20 12.63
CA ALA A 151 -6.65 -1.34 11.49
C ALA A 151 -7.74 -1.96 10.62
N VAL A 152 -8.30 -1.14 9.74
CA VAL A 152 -9.12 -1.60 8.61
C VAL A 152 -8.29 -1.47 7.33
N HIS A 153 -8.22 -2.55 6.56
CA HIS A 153 -7.59 -2.56 5.24
C HIS A 153 -8.62 -2.34 4.15
N TYR A 154 -8.34 -1.38 3.26
CA TYR A 154 -9.17 -1.06 2.11
C TYR A 154 -8.37 -1.18 0.81
N VAL A 155 -8.91 -1.86 -0.20
CA VAL A 155 -8.30 -1.96 -1.52
C VAL A 155 -8.97 -0.96 -2.46
N ALA A 156 -8.21 0.06 -2.87
CA ALA A 156 -8.69 1.05 -3.81
C ALA A 156 -8.72 0.48 -5.24
N ASN A 157 -9.86 0.62 -5.91
CA ASN A 157 -10.02 0.24 -7.31
C ASN A 157 -10.90 1.26 -8.03
N GLU A 158 -10.27 2.22 -8.70
CA GLU A 158 -10.97 3.28 -9.44
C GLU A 158 -11.62 2.77 -10.74
N THR A 159 -11.18 1.62 -11.24
CA THR A 159 -11.68 1.03 -12.48
C THR A 159 -12.95 0.21 -12.24
N PHE A 160 -13.07 -0.37 -11.06
CA PHE A 160 -14.19 -1.21 -10.68
C PHE A 160 -14.61 -0.94 -9.24
N ASN A 161 -15.61 -0.06 -9.10
CA ASN A 161 -16.24 0.20 -7.81
C ASN A 161 -17.44 -0.76 -7.66
N ASP A 162 -17.30 -1.79 -6.82
CA ASP A 162 -18.38 -2.73 -6.52
C ASP A 162 -19.42 -2.02 -5.63
N PRO A 163 -20.66 -1.76 -6.12
CA PRO A 163 -21.68 -1.06 -5.33
C PRO A 163 -22.18 -1.89 -4.12
N LEU A 164 -21.77 -3.13 -4.03
CA LEU A 164 -22.10 -4.03 -2.90
C LEU A 164 -21.01 -4.02 -1.83
N SER A 165 -19.86 -3.41 -2.09
CA SER A 165 -18.80 -3.18 -1.10
C SER A 165 -19.09 -1.91 -0.29
N LEU A 166 -18.60 -1.87 0.94
CA LEU A 166 -18.60 -0.64 1.74
C LEU A 166 -17.64 0.37 1.11
N SER A 167 -18.06 1.61 0.93
CA SER A 167 -17.23 2.66 0.37
C SER A 167 -16.05 3.03 1.30
N LEU A 168 -15.02 3.68 0.76
CA LEU A 168 -13.93 4.17 1.59
C LEU A 168 -14.41 5.24 2.57
N GLU A 169 -15.29 6.13 2.13
CA GLU A 169 -15.90 7.16 2.97
C GLU A 169 -16.61 6.55 4.19
N ASP A 170 -17.45 5.55 3.93
CA ASP A 170 -18.19 4.87 4.98
C ASP A 170 -17.28 4.06 5.90
N THR A 171 -16.22 3.45 5.33
CA THR A 171 -15.19 2.73 6.10
C THR A 171 -14.47 3.67 7.06
N ILE A 172 -14.03 4.83 6.57
CA ILE A 172 -13.35 5.86 7.38
C ILE A 172 -14.30 6.42 8.46
N GLU A 173 -15.55 6.69 8.10
CA GLU A 173 -16.54 7.19 9.07
C GLU A 173 -16.72 6.22 10.24
N VAL A 174 -16.86 4.93 9.96
CA VAL A 174 -17.00 3.92 11.00
C VAL A 174 -15.71 3.79 11.82
N ALA A 175 -14.57 3.62 11.17
CA ALA A 175 -13.28 3.41 11.84
C ALA A 175 -12.94 4.56 12.81
N LYS A 176 -13.22 5.82 12.41
CA LYS A 176 -13.02 7.00 13.27
C LYS A 176 -13.82 6.99 14.56
N LYS A 177 -15.03 6.40 14.58
CA LYS A 177 -15.82 6.30 15.83
C LYS A 177 -15.14 5.44 16.90
N TYR A 178 -14.27 4.53 16.46
CA TYR A 178 -13.58 3.56 17.31
C TYR A 178 -12.09 3.83 17.45
N ASP A 179 -11.60 4.96 16.91
CA ASP A 179 -10.18 5.33 16.89
C ASP A 179 -9.30 4.24 16.25
N ILE A 180 -9.78 3.67 15.15
CA ILE A 180 -9.08 2.62 14.39
C ILE A 180 -8.60 3.19 13.06
N PRO A 181 -7.30 3.07 12.73
CA PRO A 181 -6.75 3.58 11.49
C PRO A 181 -7.25 2.79 10.26
N VAL A 182 -7.36 3.51 9.14
CA VAL A 182 -7.67 2.94 7.83
C VAL A 182 -6.45 2.99 6.93
N MET A 183 -5.98 1.83 6.48
CA MET A 183 -4.90 1.70 5.51
C MET A 183 -5.43 1.34 4.13
N VAL A 184 -4.99 2.09 3.12
CA VAL A 184 -5.45 1.94 1.73
C VAL A 184 -4.34 1.36 0.85
N ASP A 185 -4.59 0.23 0.23
CA ASP A 185 -3.77 -0.26 -0.88
C ASP A 185 -4.25 0.41 -2.18
N ALA A 186 -3.50 1.40 -2.63
CA ALA A 186 -3.71 2.12 -3.88
C ALA A 186 -2.56 1.87 -4.87
N ALA A 187 -1.90 0.71 -4.80
CA ALA A 187 -0.68 0.40 -5.54
C ALA A 187 -0.74 0.74 -7.03
N GLY A 188 -1.87 0.47 -7.68
CA GLY A 188 -2.08 0.74 -9.11
C GLY A 188 -2.88 2.02 -9.41
N GLN A 189 -3.28 2.78 -8.41
CA GLN A 189 -4.20 3.93 -8.58
C GLN A 189 -3.44 5.25 -8.79
N ILE A 190 -2.51 5.27 -9.74
CA ILE A 190 -1.62 6.41 -10.00
C ILE A 190 -2.32 7.48 -10.83
N TYR A 191 -3.09 7.10 -11.82
CA TYR A 191 -3.72 8.04 -12.74
C TYR A 191 -5.26 8.06 -12.59
N PRO A 192 -5.87 9.25 -12.71
CA PRO A 192 -5.25 10.57 -12.86
C PRO A 192 -4.41 10.97 -11.63
N LEU A 193 -3.42 11.85 -11.78
CA LEU A 193 -2.49 12.22 -10.69
C LEU A 193 -3.19 12.77 -9.43
N ALA A 194 -4.41 13.25 -9.55
CA ALA A 194 -5.24 13.63 -8.40
C ALA A 194 -5.48 12.48 -7.40
N ASN A 195 -5.34 11.22 -7.85
CA ASN A 195 -5.45 10.06 -6.96
C ASN A 195 -4.35 10.02 -5.90
N LEU A 196 -3.18 10.64 -6.15
CA LEU A 196 -2.04 10.64 -5.24
C LEU A 196 -2.30 11.40 -3.92
N SER A 197 -3.28 12.31 -3.91
CA SER A 197 -3.74 12.99 -2.69
C SER A 197 -5.18 12.62 -2.30
N LYS A 198 -5.90 11.91 -3.16
CA LYS A 198 -7.33 11.62 -2.98
C LYS A 198 -7.61 10.91 -1.66
N TYR A 199 -6.98 9.79 -1.43
CA TYR A 199 -7.32 8.92 -0.29
C TYR A 199 -6.87 9.51 1.04
N SER A 200 -5.73 10.20 1.08
CA SER A 200 -5.26 10.96 2.26
C SER A 200 -6.23 12.10 2.58
N ASN A 201 -6.69 12.84 1.56
CA ASN A 201 -7.68 13.91 1.73
C ASN A 201 -9.04 13.41 2.20
N MET A 202 -9.41 12.15 1.89
CA MET A 202 -10.60 11.50 2.43
C MET A 202 -10.45 11.13 3.90
N GLY A 203 -9.23 11.09 4.41
CA GLY A 203 -8.89 10.80 5.79
C GLY A 203 -8.40 9.37 6.05
N ALA A 204 -7.84 8.71 5.03
CA ALA A 204 -7.09 7.49 5.23
C ALA A 204 -5.79 7.79 6.01
N ASP A 205 -5.46 6.94 6.99
CA ASP A 205 -4.29 7.11 7.86
C ASP A 205 -3.00 6.66 7.17
N SER A 206 -3.09 5.73 6.23
CA SER A 206 -1.98 5.32 5.38
C SER A 206 -2.45 4.96 3.98
N VAL A 207 -1.64 5.34 2.97
CA VAL A 207 -1.91 5.01 1.56
C VAL A 207 -0.64 4.47 0.91
N SER A 208 -0.72 3.28 0.33
CA SER A 208 0.42 2.63 -0.33
C SER A 208 0.31 2.70 -1.84
N TYR A 209 1.34 3.23 -2.50
CA TYR A 209 1.46 3.30 -3.97
C TYR A 209 2.65 2.47 -4.46
N ALA A 210 2.61 2.01 -5.71
CA ALA A 210 3.72 1.32 -6.34
C ALA A 210 4.37 2.20 -7.41
N ALA A 211 5.56 2.75 -7.12
CA ALA A 211 6.27 3.67 -8.01
C ALA A 211 6.58 3.08 -9.40
N LYS A 212 6.62 1.75 -9.54
CA LYS A 212 6.78 1.09 -10.84
C LYS A 212 5.66 1.35 -11.86
N TYR A 213 4.59 2.01 -11.45
CA TYR A 213 3.45 2.37 -12.31
C TYR A 213 3.42 3.84 -12.73
N PHE A 214 4.42 4.64 -12.32
CA PHE A 214 4.48 6.08 -12.61
C PHE A 214 4.99 6.41 -14.02
N GLY A 215 5.65 5.51 -14.70
CA GLY A 215 6.26 5.78 -16.01
C GLY A 215 5.60 5.10 -17.18
#